data_e5394c9cb7b1a5ec8d9d8b7c850812fe
#
_entry.id   e5394c9cb7b1a5ec8d9d8b7c850812fe
#
_cell.length_a   1.000
_cell.length_b   1.000
_cell.length_c   1.000
_cell.angle_alpha   90.00
_cell.angle_beta   90.00
_cell.angle_gamma   90.00
#
_symmetry.space_group_name_H-M   'P 1'
#
loop_
_entity.id
_entity.type
_entity.pdbx_description
1 polymer ?
#
loop_
_entity_poly.entity_id
_entity_poly.type
_entity_poly.pdbx_seq_one_letter_code
_entity_poly.pdbx_strand_id
1 'polypeptide(L)' 'MKKFKTIKVFCSNCNTLLYEYYKDKPGHLVKCYKNRIKKDYTKGDLKCPKCGEQFARKAIIHAKPANKIIQGKVYVKK' A
#
# COMPACT_ATOMS: atom_id res chain seq x y z
N MET A 1 -12.82 -11.26 -17.93
CA MET A 1 -12.46 -11.60 -16.55
C MET A 1 -11.31 -10.71 -16.11
N LYS A 2 -11.48 -9.97 -15.02
CA LYS A 2 -10.43 -9.10 -14.51
C LYS A 2 -9.36 -9.92 -13.82
N LYS A 3 -8.13 -9.75 -14.22
CA LYS A 3 -6.99 -10.38 -13.55
C LYS A 3 -6.31 -9.36 -12.66
N PHE A 4 -6.24 -9.65 -11.37
CA PHE A 4 -5.46 -8.85 -10.44
C PHE A 4 -4.01 -9.32 -10.46
N LYS A 5 -3.09 -8.37 -10.47
CA LYS A 5 -1.67 -8.67 -10.31
C LYS A 5 -1.28 -8.38 -8.88
N THR A 6 -0.56 -9.31 -8.27
CA THR A 6 0.00 -9.08 -6.95
C THR A 6 1.26 -8.24 -7.08
N ILE A 7 1.27 -7.11 -6.38
CA ILE A 7 2.44 -6.24 -6.31
C ILE A 7 2.92 -6.18 -4.87
N LYS A 8 4.17 -5.80 -4.70
CA LYS A 8 4.77 -5.60 -3.38
C LYS A 8 5.04 -4.13 -3.17
N VAL A 9 4.62 -3.61 -2.03
CA VAL A 9 4.79 -2.21 -1.66
C VAL A 9 5.88 -2.13 -0.59
N PHE A 10 6.91 -1.34 -0.87
CA PHE A 10 8.07 -1.20 0.00
C PHE A 10 8.19 0.22 0.52
N CYS A 11 8.72 0.36 1.73
CA CYS A 11 9.11 1.65 2.27
C CYS A 11 10.32 2.19 1.49
N SER A 12 10.20 3.40 0.92
CA SER A 12 11.29 3.99 0.15
C SER A 12 12.46 4.43 1.02
N ASN A 13 12.23 4.59 2.32
CA ASN A 13 13.26 5.04 3.25
C ASN A 13 14.19 3.91 3.69
N CYS A 14 13.65 2.70 3.94
CA CYS A 14 14.44 1.59 4.47
C CYS A 14 14.25 0.28 3.71
N ASN A 15 13.49 0.29 2.60
CA ASN A 15 13.25 -0.88 1.75
C ASN A 15 12.53 -2.04 2.46
N THR A 16 11.78 -1.76 3.51
CA THR A 16 11.01 -2.77 4.22
C THR A 16 9.73 -3.07 3.46
N LEU A 17 9.40 -4.34 3.29
CA LEU A 17 8.14 -4.75 2.66
C LEU A 17 6.99 -4.37 3.58
N LEU A 18 6.03 -3.61 3.05
CA LEU A 18 4.88 -3.11 3.79
C LEU A 18 3.62 -3.92 3.51
N TYR A 19 3.31 -4.12 2.23
CA TYR A 19 2.11 -4.84 1.80
C TYR A 19 2.39 -5.74 0.61
N GLU A 20 1.60 -6.81 0.50
CA GLU A 20 1.33 -7.48 -0.78
C GLU A 20 -0.10 -7.11 -1.15
N TYR A 21 -0.28 -6.53 -2.33
CA TYR A 21 -1.53 -5.90 -2.73
C TYR A 21 -1.99 -6.38 -4.10
N TYR A 22 -3.29 -6.55 -4.25
CA TYR A 22 -3.89 -6.91 -5.55
C TYR A 22 -4.24 -5.64 -6.31
N LYS A 23 -3.61 -5.44 -7.46
CA LYS A 23 -3.81 -4.27 -8.30
C LYS A 23 -4.40 -4.70 -9.64
N ASP A 24 -5.47 -4.03 -10.06
CA ASP A 24 -6.19 -4.38 -11.28
C ASP A 24 -5.86 -3.46 -12.46
N LYS A 25 -5.25 -2.31 -12.22
CA LYS A 25 -4.94 -1.33 -13.28
C LYS A 25 -3.46 -0.97 -13.26
N PRO A 26 -2.87 -0.68 -14.44
CA PRO A 26 -1.50 -0.16 -14.48
C PRO A 26 -1.42 1.27 -13.94
N GLY A 27 -0.23 1.70 -13.60
CA GLY A 27 0.03 3.04 -13.12
C GLY A 27 0.53 3.08 -11.68
N HIS A 28 0.66 4.27 -11.15
CA HIS A 28 1.15 4.47 -9.78
C HIS A 28 0.14 3.99 -8.76
N LEU A 29 0.66 3.44 -7.68
CA LEU A 29 -0.17 3.10 -6.54
C LEU A 29 -0.45 4.38 -5.74
N VAL A 30 -1.68 4.86 -5.80
CA VAL A 30 -2.11 6.08 -5.12
C VAL A 30 -2.85 5.76 -3.82
N LYS A 31 -3.54 4.63 -3.80
CA LYS A 31 -4.36 4.21 -2.67
C LYS A 31 -4.38 2.70 -2.58
N CYS A 32 -4.53 2.19 -1.37
CA CYS A 32 -4.70 0.77 -1.11
C CYS A 32 -6.03 0.54 -0.44
N TYR A 33 -6.96 -0.11 -1.12
CA TYR A 33 -8.20 -0.55 -0.48
C TYR A 33 -7.89 -1.68 0.49
N LYS A 34 -8.39 -1.60 1.71
CA LYS A 34 -8.08 -2.60 2.74
C LYS A 34 -8.48 -4.01 2.32
N ASN A 35 -9.57 -4.17 1.59
CA ASN A 35 -10.04 -5.48 1.14
C ASN A 35 -9.22 -6.09 -0.01
N ARG A 36 -8.28 -5.34 -0.57
CA ARG A 36 -7.38 -5.83 -1.63
C ARG A 36 -5.96 -6.08 -1.13
N ILE A 37 -5.70 -5.81 0.15
CA ILE A 37 -4.40 -6.10 0.75
C ILE A 37 -4.33 -7.60 1.02
N LYS A 38 -3.42 -8.29 0.32
CA LYS A 38 -3.23 -9.72 0.49
C LYS A 38 -2.54 -10.04 1.81
N LYS A 39 -1.47 -9.30 2.10
CA LYS A 39 -0.74 -9.39 3.36
C LYS A 39 -0.32 -8.01 3.82
N ASP A 40 -0.48 -7.75 5.09
CA ASP A 40 -0.08 -6.51 5.74
C ASP A 40 1.04 -6.85 6.71
N TYR A 41 2.23 -6.33 6.45
CA TYR A 41 3.40 -6.56 7.29
C TYR A 41 3.59 -5.42 8.31
N THR A 42 2.67 -4.45 8.32
CA THR A 42 2.71 -3.33 9.25
C THR A 42 1.87 -3.62 10.49
N LYS A 43 1.95 -2.73 11.46
CA LYS A 43 1.11 -2.82 12.67
C LYS A 43 -0.29 -2.23 12.45
N GLY A 44 -0.60 -1.80 11.23
CA GLY A 44 -1.88 -1.16 10.91
C GLY A 44 -1.96 0.31 11.25
N ASP A 45 -0.85 0.93 11.63
CA ASP A 45 -0.78 2.34 12.01
C ASP A 45 -0.33 3.24 10.86
N LEU A 46 -0.21 2.70 9.64
CA LEU A 46 0.22 3.40 8.43
C LEU A 46 1.65 3.94 8.52
N LYS A 47 2.45 3.31 9.35
CA LYS A 47 3.86 3.63 9.52
C LYS A 47 4.71 2.40 9.24
N CYS A 48 5.91 2.64 8.71
CA CYS A 48 6.85 1.56 8.49
C CYS A 48 7.22 0.92 9.85
N PRO A 49 7.11 -0.41 9.99
CA PRO A 49 7.43 -1.05 11.27
C PRO A 49 8.91 -1.01 11.63
N LYS A 50 9.76 -0.71 10.65
CA LYS A 50 11.21 -0.68 10.86
C LYS A 50 11.74 0.72 11.13
N CYS A 51 11.38 1.71 10.30
CA CYS A 51 11.90 3.07 10.43
C CYS A 51 10.91 4.06 11.04
N GLY A 52 9.64 3.68 11.19
CA GLY A 52 8.61 4.53 11.77
C GLY A 52 8.07 5.62 10.85
N GLU A 53 8.52 5.67 9.60
CA GLU A 53 8.07 6.70 8.66
C GLU A 53 6.62 6.45 8.26
N GLN A 54 5.79 7.49 8.33
CA GLN A 54 4.41 7.39 7.88
C GLN A 54 4.37 7.36 6.35
N PHE A 55 3.72 6.35 5.78
CA PHE A 55 3.68 6.17 4.33
C PHE A 55 2.29 6.37 3.73
N ALA A 56 1.26 6.45 4.56
CA ALA A 56 -0.12 6.57 4.08
C ALA A 56 -0.99 7.26 5.11
N ARG A 57 -2.19 7.64 4.68
CA ARG A 57 -3.20 8.26 5.54
C ARG A 57 -4.51 7.50 5.40
N LYS A 58 -5.27 7.41 6.47
CA LYS A 58 -6.60 6.84 6.42
C LYS A 58 -7.50 7.70 5.56
N ALA A 59 -8.28 7.05 4.69
CA ALA A 59 -9.21 7.74 3.80
C ALA A 59 -10.43 6.87 3.57
N ILE A 60 -11.51 7.51 3.15
CA ILE A 60 -12.69 6.81 2.66
C ILE A 60 -12.85 7.20 1.20
N ILE A 61 -12.75 6.20 0.32
CA ILE A 61 -12.79 6.41 -1.12
C ILE A 61 -13.93 5.57 -1.66
N HIS A 62 -14.89 6.21 -2.33
CA HIS A 62 -16.10 5.55 -2.82
C HIS A 62 -16.80 4.75 -1.72
N ALA A 63 -16.94 5.36 -0.53
CA ALA A 63 -17.56 4.76 0.65
C ALA A 63 -16.85 3.50 1.17
N LYS A 64 -15.59 3.27 0.77
CA LYS A 64 -14.79 2.13 1.22
C LYS A 64 -13.57 2.60 1.98
N PRO A 65 -13.22 1.94 3.09
CA PRO A 65 -11.98 2.30 3.80
C PRO A 65 -10.76 1.98 2.94
N ALA A 66 -9.84 2.92 2.90
CA ALA A 66 -8.62 2.79 2.11
C ALA A 66 -7.48 3.52 2.79
N ASN A 67 -6.26 3.19 2.37
CA ASN A 67 -5.06 3.89 2.80
C ASN A 67 -4.56 4.70 1.62
N LYS A 68 -4.62 6.02 1.73
CA LYS A 68 -4.11 6.91 0.70
C LYS A 68 -2.60 7.04 0.84
N ILE A 69 -1.88 6.61 -0.19
CA ILE A 69 -0.41 6.58 -0.17
C ILE A 69 0.14 8.01 -0.25
N ILE A 70 1.11 8.30 0.60
CA ILE A 70 1.87 9.56 0.52
C ILE A 70 2.94 9.36 -0.55
N GLN A 71 2.89 10.15 -1.61
CA GLN A 71 3.81 10.02 -2.73
C GLN A 71 5.26 10.22 -2.28
N GLY A 72 6.15 9.39 -2.80
CA GLY A 72 7.55 9.42 -2.43
C GLY A 72 7.92 8.63 -1.19
N LYS A 73 6.94 8.12 -0.45
CA LYS A 73 7.20 7.35 0.78
C LYS A 73 7.25 5.85 0.54
N VAL A 74 6.75 5.38 -0.60
CA VAL A 74 6.77 3.97 -0.95
C VAL A 74 7.18 3.79 -2.41
N TYR A 75 7.65 2.60 -2.74
CA TYR A 75 7.81 2.18 -4.12
C TYR A 75 7.22 0.78 -4.29
N VAL A 76 6.93 0.42 -5.52
CA VAL A 76 6.21 -0.80 -5.84
C VAL A 76 7.07 -1.68 -6.73
N LYS A 77 7.10 -2.97 -6.42
CA LYS A 77 7.69 -4.00 -7.29
C LYS A 77 6.63 -5.01 -7.69
N LYS A 78 6.70 -5.42 -8.94
CA LYS A 78 5.83 -6.48 -9.46
C LYS A 78 6.31 -7.86 -9.06
#